data_773448385d32997ea85afa2397068459
#
_entry.id   773448385d32997ea85afa2397068459
#
_cell.length_a   1.000
_cell.length_b   1.000
_cell.length_c   1.000
_cell.angle_alpha   90.00
_cell.angle_beta   90.00
_cell.angle_gamma   90.00
#
_symmetry.space_group_name_H-M   'P 1'
#
loop_
_entity.id
_entity.type
_entity.pdbx_description
1 polymer ?
#
loop_
_entity_poly.entity_id
_entity_poly.type
_entity_poly.pdbx_seq_one_letter_code
_entity_poly.pdbx_strand_id
1 'polypeptide(L)'
;MADPAGRNRRAARYAVLGAAGLAAGLAVAHGGPGLTALGPVRKALFPRLAGRGAPDHVALTFDDGPDPESTPGFLELLGGRPVQATFFLLGSMAARAPQLAAEVALAGHEVGVHGWDHRYLTLRGPRATRDDIARAADAVAAATGVVPRLYRPPHGVLNGAALLAVRQLGLTPVLWGSWGREWTRGATPESVYATLSRDLCGGVTVLLHDSDCTSAPGSAQAALGALPMLLDECERRGLRVGPLGEHGLR
;
A
#
# COMPACT_ATOMS: atom_id res chain seq x y z
N MET A 1 -50.09 14.98 39.15
CA MET A 1 -50.26 14.66 37.71
C MET A 1 -48.91 14.89 37.03
N ALA A 2 -48.24 13.86 36.51
CA ALA A 2 -46.91 14.00 35.91
C ALA A 2 -47.05 14.58 34.46
N ASP A 3 -46.26 15.63 34.16
CA ASP A 3 -46.29 16.31 32.86
C ASP A 3 -45.85 15.34 31.72
N PRO A 4 -46.81 14.87 30.90
CA PRO A 4 -46.49 13.96 29.78
C PRO A 4 -45.69 14.66 28.66
N ALA A 5 -45.82 15.98 28.50
CA ALA A 5 -45.07 16.75 27.49
C ALA A 5 -43.58 16.87 27.85
N GLY A 6 -43.27 17.01 29.14
CA GLY A 6 -41.87 17.05 29.62
C GLY A 6 -41.15 15.68 29.45
N ARG A 7 -41.83 14.57 29.63
CA ARG A 7 -41.29 13.22 29.38
C ARG A 7 -40.99 12.98 27.90
N ASN A 8 -41.92 13.36 27.03
CA ASN A 8 -41.69 13.20 25.57
C ASN A 8 -40.53 14.06 25.06
N ARG A 9 -40.36 15.29 25.56
CA ARG A 9 -39.24 16.16 25.21
C ARG A 9 -37.90 15.57 25.69
N ARG A 10 -37.83 14.98 26.88
CA ARG A 10 -36.62 14.30 27.39
C ARG A 10 -36.32 13.08 26.58
N ALA A 11 -37.27 12.21 26.26
CA ALA A 11 -37.09 11.03 25.41
C ALA A 11 -36.59 11.42 24.01
N ALA A 12 -37.14 12.45 23.38
CA ALA A 12 -36.69 12.96 22.09
C ALA A 12 -35.25 13.48 22.15
N ARG A 13 -34.87 14.21 23.21
CA ARG A 13 -33.48 14.68 23.41
C ARG A 13 -32.49 13.51 23.57
N TYR A 14 -32.82 12.48 24.33
CA TYR A 14 -31.97 11.30 24.46
C TYR A 14 -31.86 10.51 23.17
N ALA A 15 -32.95 10.41 22.38
CA ALA A 15 -32.88 9.77 21.07
C ALA A 15 -31.97 10.54 20.09
N VAL A 16 -32.04 11.88 20.06
CA VAL A 16 -31.19 12.72 19.24
C VAL A 16 -29.72 12.61 19.68
N LEU A 17 -29.45 12.68 20.99
CA LEU A 17 -28.08 12.52 21.52
C LEU A 17 -27.52 11.13 21.24
N GLY A 18 -28.34 10.07 21.37
CA GLY A 18 -27.96 8.70 21.03
C GLY A 18 -27.64 8.55 19.53
N ALA A 19 -28.48 9.11 18.65
CA ALA A 19 -28.24 9.09 17.21
C ALA A 19 -26.98 9.88 16.82
N ALA A 20 -26.76 11.04 17.43
CA ALA A 20 -25.55 11.84 17.21
C ALA A 20 -24.28 11.10 17.71
N GLY A 21 -24.35 10.46 18.88
CA GLY A 21 -23.26 9.64 19.40
C GLY A 21 -22.93 8.45 18.51
N LEU A 22 -23.96 7.76 17.99
CA LEU A 22 -23.78 6.66 17.04
C LEU A 22 -23.15 7.14 15.73
N ALA A 23 -23.64 8.25 15.17
CA ALA A 23 -23.09 8.83 13.95
C ALA A 23 -21.61 9.24 14.12
N ALA A 24 -21.26 9.87 15.23
CA ALA A 24 -19.89 10.22 15.57
C ALA A 24 -19.02 8.97 15.74
N GLY A 25 -19.50 7.94 16.41
CA GLY A 25 -18.80 6.65 16.55
C GLY A 25 -18.53 5.98 15.21
N LEU A 26 -19.52 5.97 14.32
CA LEU A 26 -19.36 5.44 12.95
C LEU A 26 -18.36 6.26 12.12
N ALA A 27 -18.38 7.59 12.23
CA ALA A 27 -17.43 8.46 11.54
C ALA A 27 -15.99 8.20 12.01
N VAL A 28 -15.77 8.05 13.32
CA VAL A 28 -14.47 7.70 13.90
C VAL A 28 -14.04 6.31 13.47
N ALA A 29 -14.92 5.32 13.50
CA ALA A 29 -14.62 3.96 13.07
C ALA A 29 -14.26 3.88 11.58
N HIS A 30 -14.89 4.72 10.75
CA HIS A 30 -14.60 4.78 9.31
C HIS A 30 -13.33 5.58 9.00
N GLY A 31 -13.18 6.78 9.57
CA GLY A 31 -12.08 7.70 9.27
C GLY A 31 -10.82 7.52 10.11
N GLY A 32 -10.97 7.01 11.34
CA GLY A 32 -9.86 6.85 12.29
C GLY A 32 -8.65 6.09 11.75
N PRO A 33 -8.83 4.99 11.00
CA PRO A 33 -7.70 4.30 10.37
C PRO A 33 -6.87 5.16 9.40
N GLY A 34 -7.45 6.25 8.86
CA GLY A 34 -6.72 7.23 8.03
C GLY A 34 -5.55 7.90 8.75
N LEU A 35 -5.55 7.94 10.10
CA LEU A 35 -4.42 8.44 10.87
C LEU A 35 -3.14 7.62 10.67
N THR A 36 -3.24 6.38 10.21
CA THR A 36 -2.09 5.53 9.87
C THR A 36 -1.35 6.02 8.63
N ALA A 37 -1.93 6.92 7.82
CA ALA A 37 -1.21 7.62 6.75
C ALA A 37 -0.09 8.51 7.29
N LEU A 38 -0.21 8.98 8.54
CA LEU A 38 0.84 9.74 9.22
C LEU A 38 1.98 8.79 9.62
N GLY A 39 3.13 8.90 8.94
CA GLY A 39 4.28 8.03 9.14
C GLY A 39 4.71 7.85 10.60
N PRO A 40 4.87 8.93 11.40
CA PRO A 40 5.24 8.81 12.82
C PRO A 40 4.23 7.99 13.64
N VAL A 41 2.92 8.23 13.46
CA VAL A 41 1.85 7.48 14.13
C VAL A 41 1.91 6.01 13.77
N ARG A 42 2.03 5.71 12.47
CA ARG A 42 2.12 4.35 11.96
C ARG A 42 3.34 3.61 12.49
N LYS A 43 4.53 4.23 12.40
CA LYS A 43 5.78 3.63 12.86
C LYS A 43 5.76 3.32 14.37
N ALA A 44 5.13 4.19 15.17
CA ALA A 44 5.09 4.04 16.63
C ALA A 44 4.02 3.06 17.13
N LEU A 45 2.81 3.12 16.55
CA LEU A 45 1.65 2.39 17.09
C LEU A 45 1.27 1.14 16.28
N PHE A 46 1.68 1.06 15.02
CA PHE A 46 1.30 -0.01 14.10
C PHE A 46 2.51 -0.53 13.31
N PRO A 47 3.55 -1.09 13.98
CA PRO A 47 4.81 -1.49 13.33
C PRO A 47 4.59 -2.53 12.21
N ARG A 48 3.69 -3.49 12.41
CA ARG A 48 3.32 -4.47 11.38
C ARG A 48 2.72 -3.80 10.13
N LEU A 49 1.81 -2.84 10.32
CA LEU A 49 1.23 -2.07 9.22
C LEU A 49 2.28 -1.16 8.56
N ALA A 50 3.24 -0.64 9.31
CA ALA A 50 4.38 0.10 8.77
C ALA A 50 5.36 -0.78 7.98
N GLY A 51 5.10 -2.08 7.89
CA GLY A 51 5.97 -3.03 7.21
C GLY A 51 7.29 -3.22 7.95
N ARG A 52 7.28 -3.19 9.29
CA ARG A 52 8.49 -3.46 10.06
C ARG A 52 8.76 -4.96 10.16
N GLY A 53 9.98 -5.38 9.82
CA GLY A 53 10.37 -6.78 9.78
C GLY A 53 11.70 -7.08 10.47
N ALA A 54 12.40 -8.10 9.99
CA ALA A 54 13.68 -8.57 10.51
C ALA A 54 14.78 -7.50 10.40
N PRO A 55 15.63 -7.31 11.43
CA PRO A 55 16.57 -6.18 11.49
C PRO A 55 17.74 -6.29 10.49
N ASP A 56 17.92 -7.42 9.85
CA ASP A 56 18.93 -7.68 8.82
C ASP A 56 18.37 -7.65 7.40
N HIS A 57 17.07 -7.31 7.23
CA HIS A 57 16.38 -7.38 5.96
C HIS A 57 15.68 -6.06 5.60
N VAL A 58 15.72 -5.69 4.33
CA VAL A 58 14.98 -4.58 3.72
C VAL A 58 13.96 -5.15 2.75
N ALA A 59 12.68 -4.89 2.95
CA ALA A 59 11.66 -5.26 1.98
C ALA A 59 11.61 -4.22 0.87
N LEU A 60 11.89 -4.64 -0.37
CA LEU A 60 11.78 -3.80 -1.55
C LEU A 60 10.38 -3.96 -2.15
N THR A 61 9.68 -2.85 -2.33
CA THR A 61 8.30 -2.89 -2.85
C THR A 61 8.05 -1.82 -3.90
N PHE A 62 7.24 -2.18 -4.91
CA PHE A 62 6.80 -1.29 -5.98
C PHE A 62 5.28 -1.23 -6.02
N ASP A 63 4.73 -0.06 -6.32
CA ASP A 63 3.30 0.19 -6.47
C ASP A 63 2.97 0.63 -7.91
N ASP A 64 1.68 0.55 -8.29
CA ASP A 64 1.05 1.10 -9.49
C ASP A 64 1.19 0.31 -10.78
N GLY A 65 2.13 -0.62 -10.90
CA GLY A 65 2.28 -1.48 -12.08
C GLY A 65 1.14 -2.52 -12.25
N PRO A 66 1.27 -3.43 -13.26
CA PRO A 66 2.34 -3.48 -14.24
C PRO A 66 2.14 -2.46 -15.38
N ASP A 67 3.18 -1.74 -15.75
CA ASP A 67 3.15 -0.75 -16.81
C ASP A 67 4.08 -1.18 -17.94
N PRO A 68 3.56 -1.37 -19.19
CA PRO A 68 4.38 -1.80 -20.33
C PRO A 68 5.56 -0.88 -20.67
N GLU A 69 5.48 0.40 -20.29
CA GLU A 69 6.53 1.38 -20.61
C GLU A 69 7.68 1.36 -19.60
N SER A 70 7.44 0.90 -18.36
CA SER A 70 8.43 1.04 -17.27
C SER A 70 8.72 -0.26 -16.51
N THR A 71 7.71 -1.07 -16.16
CA THR A 71 7.91 -2.31 -15.38
C THR A 71 8.96 -3.26 -15.97
N PRO A 72 9.08 -3.46 -17.33
CA PRO A 72 10.12 -4.32 -17.89
C PRO A 72 11.54 -3.91 -17.49
N GLY A 73 11.84 -2.61 -17.40
CA GLY A 73 13.14 -2.11 -16.96
C GLY A 73 13.48 -2.49 -15.51
N PHE A 74 12.46 -2.51 -14.62
CA PHE A 74 12.65 -3.00 -13.24
C PHE A 74 12.92 -4.50 -13.21
N LEU A 75 12.20 -5.30 -14.01
CA LEU A 75 12.41 -6.74 -14.10
C LEU A 75 13.81 -7.07 -14.64
N GLU A 76 14.27 -6.36 -15.67
CA GLU A 76 15.61 -6.52 -16.23
C GLU A 76 16.68 -6.19 -15.18
N LEU A 77 16.57 -5.06 -14.48
CA LEU A 77 17.53 -4.65 -13.46
C LEU A 77 17.59 -5.66 -12.30
N LEU A 78 16.42 -6.08 -11.79
CA LEU A 78 16.34 -7.03 -10.69
C LEU A 78 16.80 -8.44 -11.12
N GLY A 79 16.52 -8.86 -12.36
CA GLY A 79 16.99 -10.13 -12.93
C GLY A 79 18.51 -10.19 -13.08
N GLY A 80 19.18 -9.06 -13.27
CA GLY A 80 20.65 -8.94 -13.26
C GLY A 80 21.30 -9.02 -11.87
N ARG A 81 20.48 -9.04 -10.82
CA ARG A 81 20.89 -9.16 -9.41
C ARG A 81 20.03 -10.24 -8.72
N PRO A 82 20.54 -11.01 -7.74
CA PRO A 82 19.77 -12.03 -7.05
C PRO A 82 18.78 -11.40 -6.03
N VAL A 83 17.94 -10.47 -6.48
CA VAL A 83 17.03 -9.69 -5.64
C VAL A 83 15.61 -9.87 -6.13
N GLN A 84 14.73 -10.34 -5.26
CA GLN A 84 13.31 -10.36 -5.45
C GLN A 84 12.65 -9.18 -4.71
N ALA A 85 11.46 -8.79 -5.14
CA ALA A 85 10.71 -7.68 -4.59
C ALA A 85 9.22 -8.04 -4.50
N THR A 86 8.43 -7.19 -3.84
CA THR A 86 6.97 -7.28 -3.85
C THR A 86 6.40 -6.19 -4.75
N PHE A 87 5.58 -6.56 -5.72
CA PHE A 87 4.87 -5.64 -6.60
C PHE A 87 3.40 -5.57 -6.19
N PHE A 88 2.92 -4.41 -5.76
CA PHE A 88 1.52 -4.15 -5.49
C PHE A 88 0.84 -3.66 -6.77
N LEU A 89 0.20 -4.59 -7.47
CA LEU A 89 -0.38 -4.33 -8.78
C LEU A 89 -1.76 -3.69 -8.67
N LEU A 90 -2.04 -2.70 -9.53
CA LEU A 90 -3.40 -2.22 -9.77
C LEU A 90 -4.17 -3.26 -10.59
N GLY A 91 -5.38 -3.61 -10.15
CA GLY A 91 -6.19 -4.59 -10.84
C GLY A 91 -6.51 -4.19 -12.29
N SER A 92 -6.70 -2.89 -12.56
CA SER A 92 -6.92 -2.37 -13.90
C SER A 92 -5.70 -2.47 -14.81
N MET A 93 -4.48 -2.32 -14.26
CA MET A 93 -3.23 -2.49 -15.00
C MET A 93 -2.97 -3.97 -15.28
N ALA A 94 -3.14 -4.84 -14.28
CA ALA A 94 -3.04 -6.28 -14.46
C ALA A 94 -4.03 -6.83 -15.51
N ALA A 95 -5.26 -6.30 -15.52
CA ALA A 95 -6.26 -6.68 -16.54
C ALA A 95 -5.92 -6.17 -17.95
N ARG A 96 -5.22 -5.04 -18.09
CA ARG A 96 -4.79 -4.49 -19.39
C ARG A 96 -3.52 -5.13 -19.93
N ALA A 97 -2.60 -5.55 -19.05
CA ALA A 97 -1.32 -6.16 -19.41
C ALA A 97 -1.11 -7.48 -18.64
N PRO A 98 -1.99 -8.50 -18.86
CA PRO A 98 -1.94 -9.73 -18.07
C PRO A 98 -0.65 -10.53 -18.29
N GLN A 99 -0.06 -10.48 -19.49
CA GLN A 99 1.22 -11.13 -19.78
C GLN A 99 2.35 -10.53 -18.93
N LEU A 100 2.41 -9.19 -18.82
CA LEU A 100 3.42 -8.51 -18.02
C LEU A 100 3.21 -8.78 -16.51
N ALA A 101 1.95 -8.83 -16.05
CA ALA A 101 1.66 -9.25 -14.68
C ALA A 101 2.16 -10.69 -14.41
N ALA A 102 1.97 -11.60 -15.37
CA ALA A 102 2.50 -12.96 -15.28
C ALA A 102 4.04 -12.97 -15.26
N GLU A 103 4.70 -12.15 -16.07
CA GLU A 103 6.16 -12.02 -16.10
C GLU A 103 6.72 -11.58 -14.74
N VAL A 104 6.07 -10.63 -14.05
CA VAL A 104 6.45 -10.24 -12.67
C VAL A 104 6.46 -11.46 -11.74
N ALA A 105 5.40 -12.27 -11.77
CA ALA A 105 5.31 -13.46 -10.93
C ALA A 105 6.28 -14.58 -11.36
N LEU A 106 6.46 -14.80 -12.66
CA LEU A 106 7.38 -15.81 -13.21
C LEU A 106 8.85 -15.46 -12.94
N ALA A 107 9.19 -14.18 -12.83
CA ALA A 107 10.51 -13.73 -12.39
C ALA A 107 10.77 -13.99 -10.89
N GLY A 108 9.82 -14.58 -10.16
CA GLY A 108 9.94 -14.92 -8.75
C GLY A 108 9.58 -13.79 -7.80
N HIS A 109 9.07 -12.67 -8.31
CA HIS A 109 8.63 -11.57 -7.45
C HIS A 109 7.29 -11.90 -6.77
N GLU A 110 7.12 -11.40 -5.55
CA GLU A 110 5.87 -11.49 -4.82
C GLU A 110 4.87 -10.47 -5.39
N VAL A 111 3.59 -10.86 -5.52
CA VAL A 111 2.54 -9.96 -5.99
C VAL A 111 1.53 -9.67 -4.88
N GLY A 112 1.16 -8.40 -4.76
CA GLY A 112 0.12 -7.88 -3.87
C GLY A 112 -0.93 -7.08 -4.64
N VAL A 113 -1.93 -6.58 -3.93
CA VAL A 113 -3.06 -5.82 -4.49
C VAL A 113 -2.95 -4.36 -4.10
N HIS A 114 -3.08 -3.43 -5.10
CA HIS A 114 -3.07 -1.97 -4.88
C HIS A 114 -4.43 -1.29 -5.15
N GLY A 115 -5.54 -2.04 -5.03
CA GLY A 115 -6.86 -1.59 -5.46
C GLY A 115 -7.08 -1.75 -6.96
N TRP A 116 -8.25 -1.25 -7.45
CA TRP A 116 -8.59 -1.42 -8.87
C TRP A 116 -7.93 -0.36 -9.75
N ASP A 117 -8.12 0.95 -9.45
CA ASP A 117 -7.76 2.09 -10.30
C ASP A 117 -7.14 3.28 -9.52
N HIS A 118 -6.51 3.02 -8.40
CA HIS A 118 -5.81 3.97 -7.54
C HIS A 118 -6.67 5.12 -6.99
N ARG A 119 -7.98 4.91 -6.79
CA ARG A 119 -8.87 5.94 -6.24
C ARG A 119 -8.84 5.99 -4.72
N TYR A 120 -9.07 7.18 -4.17
CA TYR A 120 -9.24 7.35 -2.72
C TYR A 120 -10.44 6.55 -2.20
N LEU A 121 -10.21 5.72 -1.20
CA LEU A 121 -11.24 4.91 -0.54
C LEU A 121 -12.03 5.67 0.52
N THR A 122 -11.54 6.82 0.97
CA THR A 122 -12.09 7.58 2.12
C THR A 122 -13.54 8.00 1.94
N LEU A 123 -13.97 8.26 0.71
CA LEU A 123 -15.34 8.66 0.38
C LEU A 123 -16.21 7.51 -0.14
N ARG A 124 -15.68 6.27 -0.15
CA ARG A 124 -16.40 5.09 -0.62
C ARG A 124 -17.08 4.37 0.54
N GLY A 125 -18.32 3.94 0.32
CA GLY A 125 -19.03 3.08 1.27
C GLY A 125 -18.44 1.69 1.38
N PRO A 126 -18.79 0.91 2.43
CA PRO A 126 -18.17 -0.39 2.70
C PRO A 126 -18.30 -1.40 1.56
N ARG A 127 -19.46 -1.47 0.91
CA ARG A 127 -19.68 -2.39 -0.22
C ARG A 127 -18.80 -2.02 -1.42
N ALA A 128 -18.79 -0.74 -1.83
CA ALA A 128 -17.97 -0.29 -2.96
C ALA A 128 -16.47 -0.45 -2.71
N THR A 129 -16.01 -0.26 -1.46
CA THR A 129 -14.61 -0.50 -1.07
C THR A 129 -14.25 -1.98 -1.16
N ARG A 130 -15.14 -2.87 -0.65
CA ARG A 130 -14.93 -4.31 -0.72
C ARG A 130 -14.90 -4.81 -2.17
N ASP A 131 -15.83 -4.36 -3.00
CA ASP A 131 -15.94 -4.77 -4.40
C ASP A 131 -14.74 -4.30 -5.22
N ASP A 132 -14.20 -3.11 -4.94
CA ASP A 132 -12.96 -2.60 -5.54
C ASP A 132 -11.75 -3.51 -5.24
N ILE A 133 -11.57 -3.83 -3.95
CA ILE A 133 -10.43 -4.66 -3.50
C ILE A 133 -10.58 -6.11 -4.01
N ALA A 134 -11.79 -6.68 -3.94
CA ALA A 134 -12.05 -8.03 -4.42
C ALA A 134 -11.81 -8.15 -5.93
N ARG A 135 -12.37 -7.21 -6.72
CA ARG A 135 -12.16 -7.16 -8.17
C ARG A 135 -10.68 -7.06 -8.54
N ALA A 136 -9.92 -6.25 -7.79
CA ALA A 136 -8.48 -6.10 -8.00
C ALA A 136 -7.73 -7.41 -7.68
N ALA A 137 -8.06 -8.06 -6.57
CA ALA A 137 -7.46 -9.33 -6.17
C ALA A 137 -7.73 -10.43 -7.20
N ASP A 138 -8.99 -10.52 -7.70
CA ASP A 138 -9.38 -11.47 -8.72
C ASP A 138 -8.61 -11.24 -10.04
N ALA A 139 -8.45 -9.98 -10.47
CA ALA A 139 -7.72 -9.64 -11.68
C ALA A 139 -6.22 -9.96 -11.56
N VAL A 140 -5.60 -9.64 -10.42
CA VAL A 140 -4.19 -9.99 -10.16
C VAL A 140 -4.03 -11.52 -10.15
N ALA A 141 -4.89 -12.25 -9.44
CA ALA A 141 -4.83 -13.72 -9.41
C ALA A 141 -5.01 -14.34 -10.80
N ALA A 142 -5.96 -13.84 -11.58
CA ALA A 142 -6.21 -14.32 -12.94
C ALA A 142 -5.03 -14.07 -13.89
N ALA A 143 -4.37 -12.90 -13.77
CA ALA A 143 -3.24 -12.54 -14.62
C ALA A 143 -1.94 -13.27 -14.24
N THR A 144 -1.68 -13.45 -12.94
CA THR A 144 -0.41 -13.99 -12.44
C THR A 144 -0.44 -15.50 -12.13
N GLY A 145 -1.63 -16.08 -11.99
CA GLY A 145 -1.80 -17.45 -11.46
C GLY A 145 -1.53 -17.57 -9.96
N VAL A 146 -1.23 -16.47 -9.28
CA VAL A 146 -0.91 -16.43 -7.84
C VAL A 146 -2.01 -15.72 -7.07
N VAL A 147 -2.53 -16.33 -6.02
CA VAL A 147 -3.50 -15.69 -5.11
C VAL A 147 -2.77 -14.71 -4.21
N PRO A 148 -2.99 -13.39 -4.36
CA PRO A 148 -2.30 -12.39 -3.57
C PRO A 148 -2.72 -12.47 -2.09
N ARG A 149 -1.77 -12.22 -1.18
CA ARG A 149 -2.01 -12.21 0.28
C ARG A 149 -1.80 -10.84 0.90
N LEU A 150 -1.22 -9.92 0.16
CA LEU A 150 -0.88 -8.58 0.62
C LEU A 150 -1.76 -7.54 -0.07
N TYR A 151 -2.08 -6.51 0.67
CA TYR A 151 -2.82 -5.35 0.18
C TYR A 151 -2.12 -4.06 0.61
N ARG A 152 -1.97 -3.14 -0.31
CA ARG A 152 -1.56 -1.77 0.00
C ARG A 152 -2.63 -0.80 -0.50
N PRO A 153 -3.20 0.05 0.38
CA PRO A 153 -4.23 0.99 -0.05
C PRO A 153 -3.63 2.08 -0.92
N PRO A 154 -4.31 2.51 -1.99
CA PRO A 154 -3.94 3.69 -2.74
C PRO A 154 -3.68 4.89 -1.83
N HIS A 155 -2.66 5.68 -2.15
CA HIS A 155 -2.19 6.84 -1.36
C HIS A 155 -1.78 6.51 0.10
N GLY A 156 -1.69 5.24 0.48
CA GLY A 156 -1.40 4.83 1.86
C GLY A 156 -2.49 5.15 2.87
N VAL A 157 -3.73 5.41 2.41
CA VAL A 157 -4.84 5.84 3.27
C VAL A 157 -5.85 4.71 3.47
N LEU A 158 -5.95 4.22 4.70
CA LEU A 158 -6.94 3.23 5.11
C LEU A 158 -8.18 3.89 5.68
N ASN A 159 -9.34 3.25 5.46
CA ASN A 159 -10.56 3.52 6.20
C ASN A 159 -11.09 2.23 6.85
N GLY A 160 -12.09 2.36 7.73
CA GLY A 160 -12.68 1.20 8.41
C GLY A 160 -13.27 0.17 7.45
N ALA A 161 -13.83 0.62 6.32
CA ALA A 161 -14.36 -0.25 5.28
C ALA A 161 -13.26 -1.09 4.61
N ALA A 162 -12.11 -0.48 4.32
CA ALA A 162 -10.95 -1.19 3.76
C ALA A 162 -10.40 -2.23 4.74
N LEU A 163 -10.28 -1.89 6.04
CA LEU A 163 -9.85 -2.84 7.07
C LEU A 163 -10.79 -4.04 7.18
N LEU A 164 -12.09 -3.80 7.10
CA LEU A 164 -13.09 -4.87 7.12
C LEU A 164 -12.98 -5.74 5.85
N ALA A 165 -12.86 -5.11 4.68
CA ALA A 165 -12.77 -5.78 3.39
C ALA A 165 -11.51 -6.68 3.30
N VAL A 166 -10.33 -6.15 3.65
CA VAL A 166 -9.09 -6.94 3.60
C VAL A 166 -9.14 -8.14 4.54
N ARG A 167 -9.75 -7.98 5.73
CA ARG A 167 -9.97 -9.10 6.66
C ARG A 167 -10.88 -10.17 6.06
N GLN A 168 -11.98 -9.78 5.43
CA GLN A 168 -12.93 -10.69 4.78
C GLN A 168 -12.32 -11.43 3.59
N LEU A 169 -11.41 -10.78 2.87
CA LEU A 169 -10.70 -11.33 1.71
C LEU A 169 -9.41 -12.07 2.07
N GLY A 170 -9.07 -12.19 3.36
CA GLY A 170 -7.85 -12.86 3.80
C GLY A 170 -6.55 -12.12 3.43
N LEU A 171 -6.64 -10.82 3.15
CA LEU A 171 -5.50 -9.98 2.79
C LEU A 171 -4.87 -9.31 4.02
N THR A 172 -3.56 -9.14 4.00
CA THR A 172 -2.81 -8.41 5.04
C THR A 172 -2.46 -7.01 4.52
N PRO A 173 -2.94 -5.94 5.18
CA PRO A 173 -2.58 -4.58 4.77
C PRO A 173 -1.16 -4.25 5.22
N VAL A 174 -0.34 -3.70 4.30
CA VAL A 174 1.04 -3.28 4.57
C VAL A 174 1.31 -1.95 3.88
N LEU A 175 1.87 -1.00 4.65
CA LEU A 175 2.36 0.28 4.15
C LEU A 175 3.90 0.24 4.05
N TRP A 176 4.58 1.33 4.40
CA TRP A 176 6.05 1.45 4.27
C TRP A 176 6.67 2.27 5.40
N GLY A 177 7.96 2.09 5.58
CA GLY A 177 8.79 2.85 6.51
C GLY A 177 9.68 3.88 5.84
N SER A 178 10.10 3.65 4.59
CA SER A 178 10.90 4.55 3.75
C SER A 178 10.27 4.66 2.36
N TRP A 179 10.43 5.77 1.69
CA TRP A 179 9.89 6.06 0.36
C TRP A 179 10.79 7.00 -0.43
N GLY A 180 10.81 6.84 -1.77
CA GLY A 180 11.64 7.65 -2.67
C GLY A 180 11.11 9.05 -2.96
N ARG A 181 9.77 9.25 -2.90
CA ARG A 181 9.04 10.47 -3.31
C ARG A 181 9.27 10.83 -4.77
N GLU A 182 9.55 9.85 -5.60
CA GLU A 182 9.82 9.96 -7.03
C GLU A 182 8.63 10.48 -7.83
N TRP A 183 7.41 10.32 -7.31
CA TRP A 183 6.17 10.85 -7.95
C TRP A 183 6.12 12.38 -8.06
N THR A 184 7.08 13.08 -7.43
CA THR A 184 7.12 14.54 -7.47
C THR A 184 7.80 15.03 -8.75
N ARG A 185 7.28 16.15 -9.31
CA ARG A 185 7.87 16.74 -10.50
C ARG A 185 9.35 17.08 -10.30
N GLY A 186 10.20 16.67 -11.24
CA GLY A 186 11.63 16.96 -11.23
C GLY A 186 12.44 16.05 -10.30
N ALA A 187 11.89 14.93 -9.83
CA ALA A 187 12.65 13.92 -9.14
C ALA A 187 13.77 13.36 -10.06
N THR A 188 14.95 13.18 -9.50
CA THR A 188 16.10 12.54 -10.16
C THR A 188 16.50 11.28 -9.38
N PRO A 189 17.21 10.33 -9.99
CA PRO A 189 17.73 9.15 -9.29
C PRO A 189 18.45 9.50 -7.99
N GLU A 190 19.29 10.55 -8.00
CA GLU A 190 20.05 10.99 -6.84
C GLU A 190 19.15 11.54 -5.73
N SER A 191 18.12 12.33 -6.10
CA SER A 191 17.17 12.90 -5.12
C SER A 191 16.29 11.80 -4.49
N VAL A 192 15.90 10.81 -5.26
CA VAL A 192 15.16 9.62 -4.81
C VAL A 192 16.02 8.81 -3.84
N TYR A 193 17.25 8.47 -4.23
CA TYR A 193 18.18 7.77 -3.36
C TYR A 193 18.49 8.55 -2.07
N ALA A 194 18.76 9.84 -2.17
CA ALA A 194 19.01 10.69 -1.00
C ALA A 194 17.82 10.73 -0.03
N THR A 195 16.59 10.63 -0.55
CA THR A 195 15.38 10.57 0.27
C THR A 195 15.23 9.20 0.95
N LEU A 196 15.44 8.12 0.20
CA LEU A 196 15.38 6.75 0.71
C LEU A 196 16.42 6.51 1.82
N SER A 197 17.66 6.95 1.61
CA SER A 197 18.79 6.70 2.52
C SER A 197 18.62 7.31 3.91
N ARG A 198 17.77 8.31 4.08
CA ARG A 198 17.45 8.92 5.40
C ARG A 198 16.77 7.94 6.36
N ASP A 199 15.85 7.13 5.83
CA ASP A 199 15.08 6.16 6.60
C ASP A 199 15.54 4.71 6.38
N LEU A 200 16.60 4.49 5.57
CA LEU A 200 17.11 3.17 5.25
C LEU A 200 17.76 2.53 6.48
N CYS A 201 17.17 1.47 6.96
CA CYS A 201 17.69 0.66 8.06
C CYS A 201 17.15 -0.77 7.95
N GLY A 202 17.78 -1.69 8.62
CA GLY A 202 17.28 -3.06 8.71
C GLY A 202 15.89 -3.10 9.35
N GLY A 203 15.01 -3.91 8.80
CA GLY A 203 13.60 -4.00 9.17
C GLY A 203 12.69 -3.00 8.48
N VAL A 204 13.18 -2.18 7.54
CA VAL A 204 12.34 -1.21 6.82
C VAL A 204 11.72 -1.82 5.57
N THR A 205 10.49 -1.44 5.28
CA THR A 205 9.87 -1.60 3.95
C THR A 205 10.06 -0.33 3.14
N VAL A 206 10.66 -0.47 1.97
CA VAL A 206 10.89 0.60 0.99
C VAL A 206 9.75 0.62 -0.03
N LEU A 207 9.20 1.82 -0.29
CA LEU A 207 8.24 2.08 -1.35
C LEU A 207 8.92 2.85 -2.48
N LEU A 208 8.76 2.32 -3.69
CA LEU A 208 8.98 2.96 -4.98
C LEU A 208 7.78 2.67 -5.89
N HIS A 209 7.72 3.30 -7.07
CA HIS A 209 6.69 3.04 -8.06
C HIS A 209 7.34 2.59 -9.37
N ASP A 210 6.78 1.54 -9.97
CA ASP A 210 7.22 1.00 -11.26
C ASP A 210 6.37 1.50 -12.43
N SER A 211 5.52 2.51 -12.18
CA SER A 211 4.65 3.16 -13.19
C SER A 211 4.48 4.64 -12.92
N ASP A 212 4.32 5.42 -13.99
CA ASP A 212 3.97 6.85 -13.91
C ASP A 212 2.45 7.09 -13.89
N CYS A 213 1.62 6.05 -13.89
CA CYS A 213 0.16 6.18 -14.13
C CYS A 213 -0.58 7.05 -13.11
N THR A 214 0.01 7.25 -11.92
CA THR A 214 -0.54 8.13 -10.85
C THR A 214 0.45 9.21 -10.42
N SER A 215 1.58 9.34 -11.12
CA SER A 215 2.74 10.14 -10.75
C SER A 215 3.09 11.18 -11.82
N ALA A 216 4.06 12.04 -11.55
CA ALA A 216 4.60 12.94 -12.57
C ALA A 216 5.34 12.12 -13.64
N PRO A 217 5.30 12.53 -14.92
CA PRO A 217 6.06 11.88 -15.97
C PRO A 217 7.55 11.77 -15.63
N GLY A 218 8.14 10.59 -15.86
CA GLY A 218 9.54 10.29 -15.55
C GLY A 218 9.79 9.79 -14.11
N SER A 219 8.74 9.65 -13.31
CA SER A 219 8.84 9.14 -11.92
C SER A 219 9.39 7.73 -11.86
N ALA A 220 8.89 6.83 -12.70
CA ALA A 220 9.38 5.45 -12.78
C ALA A 220 10.86 5.39 -13.21
N GLN A 221 11.27 6.27 -14.15
CA GLN A 221 12.67 6.34 -14.57
C GLN A 221 13.59 6.85 -13.44
N ALA A 222 13.12 7.83 -12.64
CA ALA A 222 13.87 8.29 -11.47
C ALA A 222 13.99 7.18 -10.40
N ALA A 223 12.93 6.41 -10.18
CA ALA A 223 12.95 5.25 -9.29
C ALA A 223 13.90 4.15 -9.80
N LEU A 224 13.81 3.80 -11.10
CA LEU A 224 14.65 2.81 -11.74
C LEU A 224 16.14 3.19 -11.64
N GLY A 225 16.48 4.46 -11.90
CA GLY A 225 17.85 4.95 -11.78
C GLY A 225 18.38 5.02 -10.34
N ALA A 226 17.51 5.18 -9.34
CA ALA A 226 17.89 5.17 -7.93
C ALA A 226 18.12 3.75 -7.38
N LEU A 227 17.52 2.74 -7.99
CA LEU A 227 17.52 1.37 -7.49
C LEU A 227 18.91 0.75 -7.36
N PRO A 228 19.85 0.89 -8.34
CA PRO A 228 21.23 0.40 -8.15
C PRO A 228 21.91 1.00 -6.92
N MET A 229 21.79 2.31 -6.73
CA MET A 229 22.40 3.00 -5.57
C MET A 229 21.84 2.49 -4.23
N LEU A 230 20.52 2.22 -4.19
CA LEU A 230 19.86 1.64 -3.02
C LEU A 230 20.36 0.23 -2.72
N LEU A 231 20.46 -0.62 -3.74
CA LEU A 231 20.91 -2.01 -3.60
C LEU A 231 22.38 -2.07 -3.16
N ASP A 232 23.25 -1.26 -3.77
CA ASP A 232 24.67 -1.18 -3.41
C ASP A 232 24.84 -0.68 -1.96
N GLU A 233 24.01 0.26 -1.51
CA GLU A 233 24.02 0.72 -0.11
C GLU A 233 23.53 -0.35 0.87
N CYS A 234 22.52 -1.13 0.51
CA CYS A 234 22.07 -2.26 1.32
C CYS A 234 23.19 -3.30 1.46
N GLU A 235 23.84 -3.66 0.35
CA GLU A 235 24.98 -4.58 0.35
C GLU A 235 26.13 -4.05 1.22
N ARG A 236 26.52 -2.79 1.07
CA ARG A 236 27.56 -2.14 1.88
C ARG A 236 27.26 -2.16 3.38
N ARG A 237 25.96 -2.11 3.75
CA ARG A 237 25.49 -2.19 5.16
C ARG A 237 25.29 -3.64 5.63
N GLY A 238 25.49 -4.64 4.78
CA GLY A 238 25.23 -6.05 5.11
C GLY A 238 23.74 -6.36 5.29
N LEU A 239 22.86 -5.58 4.64
CA LEU A 239 21.40 -5.78 4.68
C LEU A 239 20.96 -6.63 3.49
N ARG A 240 20.21 -7.70 3.77
CA ARG A 240 19.56 -8.49 2.72
C ARG A 240 18.38 -7.70 2.14
N VAL A 241 18.18 -7.77 0.84
CA VAL A 241 17.02 -7.17 0.16
C VAL A 241 16.17 -8.28 -0.41
N GLY A 242 14.85 -8.20 -0.21
CA GLY A 242 13.91 -9.20 -0.69
C GLY A 242 12.44 -8.78 -0.59
N PRO A 243 11.50 -9.71 -0.85
CA PRO A 243 10.07 -9.45 -0.80
C PRO A 243 9.55 -9.37 0.65
N LEU A 244 8.33 -8.87 0.81
CA LEU A 244 7.64 -8.80 2.12
C LEU A 244 7.40 -10.19 2.73
N GLY A 245 7.18 -11.21 1.90
CA GLY A 245 7.01 -12.59 2.36
C GLY A 245 8.20 -13.11 3.17
N GLU A 246 9.41 -12.63 2.90
CA GLU A 246 10.65 -12.98 3.60
C GLU A 246 11.00 -12.00 4.74
N HIS A 247 10.27 -10.90 4.84
CA HIS A 247 10.61 -9.78 5.74
C HIS A 247 10.34 -10.07 7.22
N GLY A 248 9.52 -11.06 7.54
CA GLY A 248 9.16 -11.40 8.91
C GLY A 248 8.43 -10.27 9.62
N LEU A 249 7.33 -9.79 9.04
CA LEU A 249 6.51 -8.69 9.57
C LEU A 249 6.15 -8.87 11.05
N ARG A 250 6.45 -7.85 11.88
CA ARG A 250 6.33 -7.84 13.35
C ARG A 250 5.25 -6.89 13.84
#